data_c164a786d68d3d34d8c918f1a4d3d4d9
#
_entry.id   c164a786d68d3d34d8c918f1a4d3d4d9
#
_cell.length_a   1.000
_cell.length_b   1.000
_cell.length_c   1.000
_cell.angle_alpha   90.00
_cell.angle_beta   90.00
_cell.angle_gamma   90.00
#
_symmetry.space_group_name_H-M   'P 1'
#
loop_
_entity.id
_entity.type
_entity.pdbx_description
1 polymer ?
#
loop_
_entity_poly.entity_id
_entity_poly.type
_entity_poly.pdbx_seq_one_letter_code
_entity_poly.pdbx_strand_id
1 'polypeptide(L)'
;EIIILTVLCNLDPTPLISTFGHLQTTEVIITDERIAHIKERHSEDYNLFEQYGRDSILSPDILLQDLKNAGTIFAVKKLPDTNLNVVIRLVLDTDNPDFKNSVMTFYRIRDKNLKKLMERNPILYIKE
;
A
#
# COMPACT_ATOMS: atom_id res chain seq x y z
N GLU A 1 14.36 21.83 4.85
CA GLU A 1 13.39 21.41 3.84
C GLU A 1 12.09 21.00 4.48
N ILE A 2 10.96 21.48 3.96
CA ILE A 2 9.63 21.15 4.46
C ILE A 2 9.03 20.07 3.57
N ILE A 3 8.67 18.94 4.17
CA ILE A 3 7.96 17.87 3.48
C ILE A 3 6.48 18.00 3.82
N ILE A 4 5.65 18.19 2.79
CA ILE A 4 4.20 18.23 2.94
C ILE A 4 3.65 16.84 2.67
N LEU A 5 2.84 16.35 3.60
CA LEU A 5 2.26 15.02 3.51
C LEU A 5 0.79 15.02 3.93
N THR A 6 0.07 14.00 3.49
CA THR A 6 -1.31 13.75 3.88
C THR A 6 -1.36 12.46 4.66
N VAL A 7 -1.99 12.48 5.83
CA VAL A 7 -2.32 11.26 6.57
C VAL A 7 -3.59 10.68 5.95
N LEU A 8 -3.47 9.49 5.39
CA LEU A 8 -4.59 8.84 4.69
C LEU A 8 -5.52 8.12 5.66
N CYS A 9 -4.97 7.30 6.51
CA CYS A 9 -5.74 6.46 7.44
C CYS A 9 -4.80 5.70 8.35
N ASN A 10 -5.38 4.88 9.24
CA ASN A 10 -4.64 3.90 10.04
C ASN A 10 -4.91 2.51 9.50
N LEU A 11 -3.86 1.75 9.19
CA LEU A 11 -4.01 0.37 8.74
C LEU A 11 -4.28 -0.57 9.92
N ASP A 12 -4.84 -1.75 9.63
CA ASP A 12 -4.98 -2.81 10.61
C ASP A 12 -3.68 -3.62 10.63
N PRO A 13 -2.93 -3.64 11.73
CA PRO A 13 -1.66 -4.37 11.79
C PRO A 13 -1.83 -5.88 11.97
N THR A 14 -3.03 -6.34 12.33
CA THR A 14 -3.27 -7.74 12.68
C THR A 14 -2.73 -8.74 11.65
N PRO A 15 -3.02 -8.61 10.34
CA PRO A 15 -2.51 -9.57 9.37
C PRO A 15 -1.01 -9.43 9.07
N LEU A 16 -0.35 -8.42 9.64
CA LEU A 16 1.06 -8.13 9.37
C LEU A 16 2.01 -8.57 10.49
N ILE A 17 1.49 -8.75 11.70
CA ILE A 17 2.31 -8.98 12.89
C ILE A 17 3.14 -10.26 12.80
N SER A 18 2.57 -11.35 12.28
CA SER A 18 3.29 -12.61 12.20
C SER A 18 4.49 -12.57 11.26
N THR A 19 4.46 -11.70 10.27
CA THR A 19 5.54 -11.55 9.28
C THR A 19 6.53 -10.46 9.67
N PHE A 20 6.03 -9.30 10.11
CA PHE A 20 6.85 -8.12 10.32
C PHE A 20 7.10 -7.78 11.80
N GLY A 21 6.41 -8.46 12.71
CA GLY A 21 6.48 -8.11 14.12
C GLY A 21 5.67 -6.86 14.43
N HIS A 22 6.00 -6.24 15.56
CA HIS A 22 5.33 -5.02 16.00
C HIS A 22 5.63 -3.85 15.08
N LEU A 23 4.60 -3.13 14.65
CA LEU A 23 4.73 -1.89 13.87
C LEU A 23 4.80 -0.71 14.82
N GLN A 24 5.70 0.23 14.57
CA GLN A 24 5.82 1.43 15.40
C GLN A 24 4.63 2.35 15.30
N THR A 25 3.92 2.32 14.17
CA THR A 25 2.75 3.15 13.93
C THR A 25 1.82 2.46 12.97
N THR A 26 0.52 2.76 13.06
CA THR A 26 -0.47 2.31 12.09
C THR A 26 -0.83 3.39 11.07
N GLU A 27 -0.36 4.63 11.29
CA GLU A 27 -0.63 5.72 10.35
C GLU A 27 0.01 5.45 9.00
N VAL A 28 -0.75 5.70 7.93
CA VAL A 28 -0.28 5.62 6.56
C VAL A 28 -0.37 7.00 5.93
N ILE A 29 0.75 7.47 5.40
CA ILE A 29 0.86 8.79 4.77
C ILE A 29 1.21 8.67 3.29
N ILE A 30 0.98 9.77 2.58
CA ILE A 30 1.54 9.97 1.25
C ILE A 30 2.07 11.40 1.16
N THR A 31 3.23 11.60 0.52
CA THR A 31 3.79 12.93 0.35
C THR A 31 3.18 13.62 -0.87
N ASP A 32 3.09 14.95 -0.84
CA ASP A 32 2.61 15.73 -1.98
C ASP A 32 3.48 15.53 -3.21
N GLU A 33 4.78 15.39 -3.01
CA GLU A 33 5.72 15.11 -4.10
C GLU A 33 5.37 13.79 -4.81
N ARG A 34 5.05 12.76 -4.04
CA ARG A 34 4.64 11.45 -4.58
C ARG A 34 3.33 11.56 -5.35
N ILE A 35 2.36 12.27 -4.79
CA ILE A 35 1.07 12.52 -5.46
C ILE A 35 1.29 13.22 -6.79
N ALA A 36 2.07 14.30 -6.79
CA ALA A 36 2.35 15.08 -8.00
C ALA A 36 3.02 14.24 -9.08
N HIS A 37 3.99 13.41 -8.69
CA HIS A 37 4.71 12.53 -9.61
C HIS A 37 3.78 11.52 -10.29
N ILE A 38 2.92 10.88 -9.52
CA ILE A 38 1.99 9.87 -10.06
C ILE A 38 0.90 10.55 -10.89
N LYS A 39 0.39 11.67 -10.43
CA LYS A 39 -0.64 12.45 -11.13
C LYS A 39 -0.16 12.91 -12.51
N GLU A 40 1.10 13.29 -12.60
CA GLU A 40 1.71 13.71 -13.87
C GLU A 40 1.86 12.53 -14.83
N ARG A 41 2.30 11.37 -14.34
CA ARG A 41 2.60 10.22 -15.19
C ARG A 41 1.41 9.29 -15.43
N HIS A 42 0.53 9.17 -14.46
CA HIS A 42 -0.56 8.19 -14.46
C HIS A 42 -1.83 8.79 -13.86
N SER A 43 -2.39 9.80 -14.53
CA SER A 43 -3.57 10.52 -14.01
C SER A 43 -4.77 9.62 -13.77
N GLU A 44 -4.95 8.56 -14.57
CA GLU A 44 -6.05 7.61 -14.39
C GLU A 44 -5.89 6.80 -13.11
N ASP A 45 -4.65 6.40 -12.79
CA ASP A 45 -4.34 5.68 -11.57
C ASP A 45 -4.57 6.58 -10.35
N TYR A 46 -4.21 7.86 -10.47
CA TYR A 46 -4.46 8.85 -9.42
C TYR A 46 -5.95 8.99 -9.11
N ASN A 47 -6.79 9.04 -10.14
CA ASN A 47 -8.25 9.15 -9.94
C ASN A 47 -8.82 7.95 -9.19
N LEU A 48 -8.34 6.73 -9.51
CA LEU A 48 -8.73 5.54 -8.79
C LEU A 48 -8.23 5.55 -7.35
N PHE A 49 -7.01 6.01 -7.12
CA PHE A 49 -6.45 6.12 -5.77
C PHE A 49 -7.24 7.14 -4.94
N GLU A 50 -7.60 8.26 -5.51
CA GLU A 50 -8.41 9.27 -4.81
C GLU A 50 -9.74 8.69 -4.35
N GLN A 51 -10.35 7.86 -5.18
CA GLN A 51 -11.64 7.25 -4.90
C GLN A 51 -11.55 6.04 -3.97
N TYR A 52 -10.57 5.16 -4.18
CA TYR A 52 -10.49 3.85 -3.53
C TYR A 52 -9.23 3.62 -2.70
N GLY A 53 -8.30 4.55 -2.68
CA GLY A 53 -7.01 4.36 -2.01
C GLY A 53 -7.12 4.04 -0.53
N ARG A 54 -7.95 4.79 0.20
CA ARG A 54 -8.18 4.53 1.63
C ARG A 54 -8.80 3.16 1.83
N ASP A 55 -9.78 2.78 1.02
CA ASP A 55 -10.42 1.47 1.12
C ASP A 55 -9.44 0.34 0.85
N SER A 56 -8.50 0.53 -0.06
CA SER A 56 -7.44 -0.46 -0.32
C SER A 56 -6.58 -0.70 0.92
N ILE A 57 -6.36 0.32 1.72
CA ILE A 57 -5.54 0.23 2.94
C ILE A 57 -6.35 -0.28 4.12
N LEU A 58 -7.56 0.26 4.31
CA LEU A 58 -8.43 -0.08 5.44
C LEU A 58 -9.09 -1.44 5.32
N SER A 59 -9.52 -1.79 4.12
CA SER A 59 -10.28 -3.01 3.85
C SER A 59 -9.79 -3.68 2.57
N PRO A 60 -8.52 -4.08 2.54
CA PRO A 60 -7.97 -4.72 1.34
C PRO A 60 -8.66 -6.05 1.08
N ASP A 61 -8.78 -6.41 -0.19
CA ASP A 61 -9.21 -7.75 -0.56
C ASP A 61 -8.05 -8.73 -0.50
N ILE A 62 -6.83 -8.25 -0.74
CA ILE A 62 -5.60 -9.06 -0.71
C ILE A 62 -4.47 -8.21 -0.14
N LEU A 63 -3.67 -8.81 0.76
CA LEU A 63 -2.38 -8.26 1.19
C LEU A 63 -1.27 -9.23 0.81
N LEU A 64 -0.23 -8.71 0.17
CA LEU A 64 0.94 -9.49 -0.21
C LEU A 64 2.21 -8.87 0.39
N GLN A 65 3.18 -9.74 0.72
CA GLN A 65 4.52 -9.29 1.11
C GLN A 65 5.35 -9.10 -0.15
N ASP A 66 5.95 -7.92 -0.33
CA ASP A 66 6.88 -7.68 -1.43
C ASP A 66 8.25 -8.30 -1.09
N LEU A 67 8.60 -9.40 -1.75
CA LEU A 67 9.88 -10.07 -1.50
C LEU A 67 11.09 -9.29 -2.03
N LYS A 68 10.88 -8.37 -2.98
CA LYS A 68 11.99 -7.59 -3.55
C LYS A 68 12.39 -6.41 -2.68
N ASN A 69 11.45 -5.88 -1.91
CA ASN A 69 11.68 -4.68 -1.10
C ASN A 69 11.28 -4.98 0.35
N ALA A 70 12.27 -5.14 1.21
CA ALA A 70 12.04 -5.46 2.62
C ALA A 70 11.11 -4.44 3.28
N GLY A 71 10.18 -4.91 4.10
CA GLY A 71 9.25 -4.06 4.82
C GLY A 71 8.15 -3.44 3.97
N THR A 72 7.95 -3.94 2.76
CA THR A 72 6.97 -3.39 1.82
C THR A 72 5.85 -4.40 1.57
N ILE A 73 4.63 -3.89 1.48
CA ILE A 73 3.44 -4.71 1.20
C ILE A 73 2.67 -4.16 0.00
N PHE A 74 1.89 -5.03 -0.61
CA PHE A 74 0.91 -4.68 -1.64
C PHE A 74 -0.48 -4.83 -1.03
N ALA A 75 -1.24 -3.73 -1.00
CA ALA A 75 -2.63 -3.72 -0.56
C ALA A 75 -3.52 -3.59 -1.79
N VAL A 76 -4.23 -4.67 -2.12
CA VAL A 76 -5.00 -4.75 -3.36
C VAL A 76 -6.49 -4.68 -3.07
N LYS A 77 -7.18 -3.81 -3.79
CA LYS A 77 -8.63 -3.69 -3.77
C LYS A 77 -9.19 -4.14 -5.12
N LYS A 78 -10.10 -5.09 -5.11
CA LYS A 78 -10.79 -5.52 -6.32
C LYS A 78 -11.91 -4.56 -6.67
N LEU A 79 -11.92 -4.09 -7.91
CA LEU A 79 -12.92 -3.17 -8.45
C LEU A 79 -13.66 -3.85 -9.59
N PRO A 80 -14.80 -3.29 -10.06
CA PRO A 80 -15.58 -3.94 -11.13
C PRO A 80 -14.81 -4.21 -12.43
N ASP A 81 -13.96 -3.26 -12.84
CA ASP A 81 -13.29 -3.35 -14.14
C ASP A 81 -11.78 -3.60 -14.05
N THR A 82 -11.21 -3.49 -12.85
CA THR A 82 -9.78 -3.64 -12.64
C THR A 82 -9.51 -3.85 -11.15
N ASN A 83 -8.24 -3.82 -10.76
CA ASN A 83 -7.85 -3.83 -9.35
C ASN A 83 -6.93 -2.65 -9.10
N LEU A 84 -6.97 -2.10 -7.89
CA LEU A 84 -6.03 -1.07 -7.46
C LEU A 84 -5.01 -1.70 -6.52
N ASN A 85 -3.73 -1.56 -6.84
CA ASN A 85 -2.64 -1.98 -5.96
C ASN A 85 -1.99 -0.76 -5.33
N VAL A 86 -1.98 -0.71 -4.00
CA VAL A 86 -1.32 0.35 -3.23
C VAL A 86 -0.09 -0.26 -2.57
N VAL A 87 1.07 0.28 -2.89
CA VAL A 87 2.35 -0.21 -2.39
C VAL A 87 2.75 0.61 -1.17
N ILE A 88 2.94 -0.04 -0.02
CA ILE A 88 3.18 0.63 1.26
C ILE A 88 4.48 0.13 1.88
N ARG A 89 5.36 1.07 2.24
CA ARG A 89 6.55 0.79 3.05
C ARG A 89 6.18 0.94 4.53
N LEU A 90 6.35 -0.12 5.28
CA LEU A 90 6.02 -0.15 6.70
C LEU A 90 7.20 0.36 7.54
N VAL A 91 6.90 0.94 8.69
CA VAL A 91 7.89 1.31 9.71
C VAL A 91 7.94 0.18 10.73
N LEU A 92 9.06 -0.54 10.73
CA LEU A 92 9.28 -1.69 11.60
C LEU A 92 9.96 -1.25 12.91
N ASP A 93 10.02 -2.14 13.89
CA ASP A 93 10.63 -1.87 15.19
C ASP A 93 12.08 -1.38 15.10
N THR A 94 12.81 -1.83 14.08
CA THR A 94 14.20 -1.47 13.85
C THR A 94 14.38 -0.15 13.12
N ASP A 95 13.31 0.44 12.62
CA ASP A 95 13.35 1.69 11.86
C ASP A 95 13.29 2.90 12.79
N ASN A 96 13.64 4.08 12.24
CA ASN A 96 13.54 5.34 12.97
C ASN A 96 12.08 5.58 13.40
N PRO A 97 11.81 5.81 14.72
CA PRO A 97 10.44 5.99 15.21
C PRO A 97 9.73 7.25 14.69
N ASP A 98 10.47 8.18 14.10
CA ASP A 98 9.87 9.38 13.50
C ASP A 98 9.27 9.11 12.12
N PHE A 99 9.57 7.97 11.52
CA PHE A 99 9.02 7.59 10.22
C PHE A 99 7.58 7.12 10.34
N LYS A 100 6.82 7.25 9.25
CA LYS A 100 5.45 6.77 9.13
C LYS A 100 5.37 5.74 8.00
N ASN A 101 4.38 4.86 8.06
CA ASN A 101 4.10 3.99 6.92
C ASN A 101 3.75 4.88 5.73
N SER A 102 4.36 4.62 4.59
CA SER A 102 4.27 5.52 3.43
C SER A 102 3.81 4.81 2.19
N VAL A 103 2.84 5.40 1.50
CA VAL A 103 2.49 4.95 0.15
C VAL A 103 3.65 5.31 -0.78
N MET A 104 4.25 4.29 -1.37
CA MET A 104 5.38 4.44 -2.29
C MET A 104 4.91 4.67 -3.71
N THR A 105 3.86 3.95 -4.10
CA THR A 105 3.22 4.09 -5.39
C THR A 105 1.85 3.40 -5.36
N PHE A 106 1.09 3.61 -6.41
CA PHE A 106 -0.17 2.90 -6.63
C PHE A 106 -0.42 2.81 -8.13
N TYR A 107 -1.08 1.75 -8.55
CA TYR A 107 -1.38 1.55 -9.98
C TYR A 107 -2.48 0.52 -10.16
N ARG A 108 -3.14 0.59 -11.32
CA ARG A 108 -4.10 -0.43 -11.71
C ARG A 108 -3.35 -1.71 -12.05
N ILE A 109 -3.90 -2.83 -11.64
CA ILE A 109 -3.35 -4.13 -11.98
C ILE A 109 -4.48 -5.06 -12.46
N ARG A 110 -4.32 -5.60 -13.67
CA ARG A 110 -5.30 -6.52 -14.24
C ARG A 110 -5.21 -7.88 -13.55
N ASP A 111 -6.31 -8.64 -13.59
CA ASP A 111 -6.38 -9.95 -12.94
C ASP A 111 -5.23 -10.88 -13.33
N LYS A 112 -4.85 -10.89 -14.60
CA LYS A 112 -3.74 -11.71 -15.09
C LYS A 112 -2.42 -11.37 -14.38
N ASN A 113 -2.14 -10.09 -14.23
CA ASN A 113 -0.91 -9.62 -13.59
C ASN A 113 -0.99 -9.77 -12.07
N LEU A 114 -2.17 -9.58 -11.50
CA LEU A 114 -2.39 -9.82 -10.07
C LEU A 114 -2.12 -11.28 -9.72
N LYS A 115 -2.59 -12.21 -10.55
CA LYS A 115 -2.32 -13.63 -10.35
C LYS A 115 -0.82 -13.92 -10.33
N LYS A 116 -0.06 -13.34 -11.25
CA LYS A 116 1.40 -13.48 -11.28
C LYS A 116 2.04 -12.91 -10.04
N LEU A 117 1.57 -11.75 -9.58
CA LEU A 117 2.07 -11.11 -8.37
C LEU A 117 1.83 -12.02 -7.15
N MET A 118 0.67 -12.63 -7.06
CA MET A 118 0.31 -13.56 -5.98
C MET A 118 1.12 -14.85 -6.01
N GLU A 119 1.53 -15.31 -7.18
CA GLU A 119 2.39 -16.49 -7.33
C GLU A 119 3.82 -16.23 -6.85
N ARG A 120 4.28 -14.98 -6.96
CA ARG A 120 5.67 -14.59 -6.64
C ARG A 120 5.86 -14.05 -5.25
N ASN A 121 4.78 -13.66 -4.57
CA ASN A 121 4.84 -12.99 -3.28
C ASN A 121 3.91 -13.66 -2.28
N PRO A 122 4.36 -13.84 -1.03
CA PRO A 122 3.53 -14.47 0.01
C PRO A 122 2.23 -13.72 0.24
N ILE A 123 1.14 -14.46 0.37
CA ILE A 123 -0.17 -13.90 0.71
C ILE A 123 -0.24 -13.75 2.22
N LEU A 124 -0.42 -12.51 2.68
CA LEU A 124 -0.56 -12.19 4.11
C LEU A 124 -2.02 -12.20 4.55
N TYR A 125 -2.92 -11.87 3.62
CA TYR A 125 -4.35 -11.82 3.89
C TYR A 125 -5.10 -11.93 2.57
N ILE A 126 -6.19 -12.68 2.59
CA ILE A 126 -7.13 -12.74 1.46
C ILE A 126 -8.54 -12.73 2.04
N LYS A 127 -9.35 -11.81 1.52
CA LYS A 127 -10.74 -11.68 1.94
C LYS A 127 -11.57 -12.81 1.33
N GLU A 128 -12.36 -13.46 2.15
CA GLU A 128 -13.27 -14.53 1.73
C GLU A 128 -14.63 -13.99 1.29
#